data_8460ba2d3815ae4e7a0865f2093a15dd
#
_entry.id   8460ba2d3815ae4e7a0865f2093a15dd
#
_cell.length_a   1.000
_cell.length_b   1.000
_cell.length_c   1.000
_cell.angle_alpha   90.00
_cell.angle_beta   90.00
_cell.angle_gamma   90.00
#
_symmetry.space_group_name_H-M   'P 1'
#
loop_
_entity.id
_entity.type
_entity.pdbx_description
1 polymer ?
#
loop_
_entity_poly.entity_id
_entity_poly.type
_entity_poly.pdbx_seq_one_letter_code
_entity_poly.pdbx_strand_id
1 'polypeptide(L)'
;MALESAHTSTSCTASIHANAELTVQASTAEDQAFLHAVFVTTRREEFMRTGWPSERVEAFLHEQSRMQDRYYRQHYGQGRFDVVRLAGEPIGRLYHAWRPEQLGEEARVIDIALLPAWRGRGIGTRLMQAVVAEADRQGLPISLQVEVDNPVQVLYRRLGFSKIGNSGIYDTMRRECGAGDLPASAAATRPLPLHILSARFSTSGNPEPAVNSENGSSRGSSHSV
;
A
#
# COMPACT_ATOMS: atom_id res chain seq x y z
N MET A 1 -19.44 -57.55 -6.59
CA MET A 1 -18.87 -57.44 -5.25
C MET A 1 -17.92 -56.26 -5.23
N ALA A 2 -18.33 -55.37 -4.45
CA ALA A 2 -17.66 -54.32 -3.72
C ALA A 2 -17.01 -53.19 -4.52
N LEU A 3 -17.77 -52.11 -4.63
CA LEU A 3 -17.35 -50.72 -4.71
C LEU A 3 -16.84 -50.31 -3.35
N GLU A 4 -15.70 -49.71 -3.28
CA GLU A 4 -15.32 -48.91 -2.09
C GLU A 4 -14.89 -47.50 -2.51
N SER A 5 -15.56 -46.61 -1.91
CA SER A 5 -15.53 -45.17 -2.05
C SER A 5 -14.24 -44.55 -1.51
N ALA A 6 -13.67 -43.60 -2.23
CA ALA A 6 -12.66 -42.69 -1.69
C ALA A 6 -13.25 -41.29 -1.58
N HIS A 7 -13.91 -41.02 -0.45
CA HIS A 7 -14.08 -39.65 0.07
C HIS A 7 -13.03 -39.46 1.16
N THR A 8 -12.16 -38.52 0.99
CA THR A 8 -11.58 -37.69 2.07
C THR A 8 -10.40 -36.89 1.52
N SER A 9 -10.54 -35.59 1.44
CA SER A 9 -9.45 -34.63 1.66
C SER A 9 -9.88 -33.22 1.31
N THR A 10 -10.77 -32.61 2.09
CA THR A 10 -11.07 -31.18 1.93
C THR A 10 -11.11 -30.44 3.29
N SER A 11 -10.55 -30.99 4.34
CA SER A 11 -10.66 -30.39 5.67
C SER A 11 -9.33 -29.98 6.34
N CYS A 12 -8.20 -30.06 5.65
CA CYS A 12 -6.90 -29.84 6.32
C CYS A 12 -6.30 -28.43 6.16
N THR A 13 -6.81 -27.61 5.23
CA THR A 13 -6.21 -26.30 4.94
C THR A 13 -6.66 -25.15 5.85
N ALA A 14 -7.79 -25.26 6.51
CA ALA A 14 -8.32 -24.19 7.36
C ALA A 14 -7.66 -24.09 8.74
N SER A 15 -7.07 -25.17 9.25
CA SER A 15 -6.55 -25.24 10.64
C SER A 15 -5.09 -24.81 10.78
N ILE A 16 -4.32 -24.75 9.69
CA ILE A 16 -2.88 -24.44 9.73
C ILE A 16 -2.60 -22.95 9.98
N HIS A 17 -3.56 -22.07 9.68
CA HIS A 17 -3.33 -20.61 9.74
C HIS A 17 -3.62 -19.96 11.10
N ALA A 18 -4.24 -20.64 12.04
CA ALA A 18 -4.61 -20.06 13.33
C ALA A 18 -3.41 -19.75 14.23
N ASN A 19 -2.26 -20.41 14.02
CA ASN A 19 -1.03 -20.24 14.80
C ASN A 19 0.19 -19.80 13.97
N ALA A 20 -0.02 -19.44 12.68
CA ALA A 20 1.08 -19.03 11.84
C ALA A 20 1.62 -17.66 12.27
N GLU A 21 2.93 -17.58 12.45
CA GLU A 21 3.61 -16.36 12.89
C GLU A 21 3.52 -15.29 11.80
N LEU A 22 2.90 -14.16 12.14
CA LEU A 22 2.88 -12.96 11.31
C LEU A 22 4.09 -12.11 11.65
N THR A 23 5.00 -11.93 10.71
CA THR A 23 6.22 -11.15 10.88
C THR A 23 6.32 -10.02 9.87
N VAL A 24 7.13 -9.03 10.21
CA VAL A 24 7.43 -7.86 9.37
C VAL A 24 8.93 -7.68 9.34
N GLN A 25 9.51 -7.64 8.16
CA GLN A 25 10.96 -7.58 7.96
C GLN A 25 11.31 -6.50 6.95
N ALA A 26 12.42 -5.79 7.17
CA ALA A 26 12.90 -4.81 6.22
C ALA A 26 13.09 -5.45 4.84
N SER A 27 12.56 -4.80 3.80
CA SER A 27 12.69 -5.27 2.43
C SER A 27 14.14 -5.18 1.96
N THR A 28 14.55 -6.16 1.17
CA THR A 28 15.84 -6.24 0.52
C THR A 28 15.72 -6.06 -0.99
N ALA A 29 16.84 -6.03 -1.69
CA ALA A 29 16.83 -6.01 -3.16
C ALA A 29 16.14 -7.25 -3.76
N GLU A 30 16.20 -8.38 -3.08
CA GLU A 30 15.57 -9.64 -3.52
C GLU A 30 14.05 -9.59 -3.46
N ASP A 31 13.49 -8.74 -2.58
CA ASP A 31 12.03 -8.59 -2.43
C ASP A 31 11.40 -7.68 -3.52
N GLN A 32 12.20 -7.02 -4.36
CA GLN A 32 11.68 -6.04 -5.31
C GLN A 32 10.66 -6.61 -6.30
N ALA A 33 10.89 -7.80 -6.81
CA ALA A 33 9.95 -8.47 -7.72
C ALA A 33 8.61 -8.76 -7.02
N PHE A 34 8.65 -9.20 -5.76
CA PHE A 34 7.47 -9.44 -4.95
C PHE A 34 6.72 -8.12 -4.65
N LEU A 35 7.43 -7.07 -4.24
CA LEU A 35 6.84 -5.77 -3.94
C LEU A 35 6.17 -5.14 -5.17
N HIS A 36 6.78 -5.33 -6.35
CA HIS A 36 6.17 -4.96 -7.61
C HIS A 36 4.88 -5.75 -7.87
N ALA A 37 4.90 -7.07 -7.70
CA ALA A 37 3.71 -7.90 -7.85
C ALA A 37 2.58 -7.47 -6.90
N VAL A 38 2.90 -7.14 -5.64
CA VAL A 38 1.92 -6.57 -4.68
C VAL A 38 1.31 -5.28 -5.22
N PHE A 39 2.12 -4.36 -5.75
CA PHE A 39 1.63 -3.12 -6.35
C PHE A 39 0.66 -3.39 -7.51
N VAL A 40 1.05 -4.26 -8.44
CA VAL A 40 0.22 -4.62 -9.61
C VAL A 40 -1.15 -5.14 -9.16
N THR A 41 -1.22 -5.98 -8.13
CA THR A 41 -2.51 -6.51 -7.64
C THR A 41 -3.46 -5.45 -7.09
N THR A 42 -2.97 -4.26 -6.74
CA THR A 42 -3.81 -3.17 -6.23
C THR A 42 -4.41 -2.32 -7.36
N ARG A 43 -3.84 -2.41 -8.58
CA ARG A 43 -4.15 -1.50 -9.70
C ARG A 43 -4.64 -2.19 -10.96
N ARG A 44 -4.24 -3.44 -11.16
CA ARG A 44 -4.48 -4.15 -12.42
C ARG A 44 -5.94 -4.11 -12.85
N GLU A 45 -6.87 -4.36 -11.94
CA GLU A 45 -8.29 -4.39 -12.25
C GLU A 45 -8.82 -3.05 -12.78
N GLU A 46 -8.35 -1.94 -12.22
CA GLU A 46 -8.67 -0.59 -12.65
C GLU A 46 -8.17 -0.34 -14.08
N PHE A 47 -6.89 -0.67 -14.35
CA PHE A 47 -6.29 -0.44 -15.66
C PHE A 47 -6.79 -1.39 -16.75
N MET A 48 -7.21 -2.61 -16.39
CA MET A 48 -7.86 -3.51 -17.35
C MET A 48 -9.18 -2.94 -17.90
N ARG A 49 -9.85 -2.06 -17.16
CA ARG A 49 -11.07 -1.37 -17.62
C ARG A 49 -10.82 -0.28 -18.66
N THR A 50 -9.57 0.13 -18.85
CA THR A 50 -9.23 1.17 -19.87
C THR A 50 -9.27 0.66 -21.29
N GLY A 51 -9.36 -0.68 -21.50
CA GLY A 51 -9.30 -1.31 -22.82
C GLY A 51 -7.90 -1.39 -23.41
N TRP A 52 -6.85 -1.05 -22.64
CA TRP A 52 -5.48 -1.21 -23.12
C TRP A 52 -5.10 -2.69 -23.25
N PRO A 53 -4.22 -3.04 -24.20
CA PRO A 53 -3.62 -4.38 -24.27
C PRO A 53 -2.93 -4.72 -22.93
N SER A 54 -3.03 -5.98 -22.51
CA SER A 54 -2.46 -6.44 -21.23
C SER A 54 -0.98 -6.11 -21.06
N GLU A 55 -0.20 -6.26 -22.14
CA GLU A 55 1.24 -5.93 -22.13
C GLU A 55 1.50 -4.46 -21.82
N ARG A 56 0.67 -3.58 -22.38
CA ARG A 56 0.77 -2.13 -22.10
C ARG A 56 0.41 -1.81 -20.65
N VAL A 57 -0.61 -2.47 -20.12
CA VAL A 57 -1.00 -2.33 -18.70
C VAL A 57 0.14 -2.79 -17.79
N GLU A 58 0.74 -3.93 -18.06
CA GLU A 58 1.87 -4.46 -17.26
C GLU A 58 3.07 -3.53 -17.30
N ALA A 59 3.48 -3.07 -18.50
CA ALA A 59 4.60 -2.15 -18.64
C ALA A 59 4.35 -0.83 -17.90
N PHE A 60 3.14 -0.29 -18.00
CA PHE A 60 2.75 0.92 -17.29
C PHE A 60 2.77 0.73 -15.76
N LEU A 61 2.18 -0.35 -15.27
CA LEU A 61 2.15 -0.63 -13.83
C LEU A 61 3.56 -0.91 -13.28
N HIS A 62 4.43 -1.50 -14.08
CA HIS A 62 5.83 -1.67 -13.71
C HIS A 62 6.53 -0.32 -13.48
N GLU A 63 6.36 0.62 -14.41
CA GLU A 63 6.97 1.94 -14.26
C GLU A 63 6.35 2.72 -13.10
N GLN A 64 5.03 2.67 -12.93
CA GLN A 64 4.34 3.29 -11.80
C GLN A 64 4.84 2.76 -10.45
N SER A 65 5.06 1.45 -10.33
CA SER A 65 5.62 0.83 -9.13
C SER A 65 7.01 1.39 -8.80
N ARG A 66 7.89 1.51 -9.81
CA ARG A 66 9.23 2.07 -9.64
C ARG A 66 9.21 3.54 -9.24
N MET A 67 8.32 4.32 -9.85
CA MET A 67 8.14 5.74 -9.53
C MET A 67 7.65 5.91 -8.09
N GLN A 68 6.68 5.09 -7.65
CA GLN A 68 6.16 5.12 -6.29
C GLN A 68 7.26 4.77 -5.27
N ASP A 69 8.03 3.69 -5.49
CA ASP A 69 9.11 3.29 -4.58
C ASP A 69 10.17 4.39 -4.46
N ARG A 70 10.57 4.99 -5.59
CA ARG A 70 11.50 6.12 -5.61
C ARG A 70 10.96 7.31 -4.83
N TYR A 71 9.70 7.68 -5.09
CA TYR A 71 9.03 8.77 -4.38
C TYR A 71 9.04 8.55 -2.87
N TYR A 72 8.64 7.35 -2.42
CA TYR A 72 8.59 7.04 -1.00
C TYR A 72 9.97 7.10 -0.34
N ARG A 73 11.00 6.54 -0.97
CA ARG A 73 12.36 6.57 -0.44
C ARG A 73 12.96 7.97 -0.39
N GLN A 74 12.61 8.83 -1.34
CA GLN A 74 13.04 10.23 -1.34
C GLN A 74 12.34 11.06 -0.25
N HIS A 75 11.03 10.87 -0.07
CA HIS A 75 10.24 11.68 0.85
C HIS A 75 10.26 11.15 2.29
N TYR A 76 10.56 9.88 2.47
CA TYR A 76 10.60 9.22 3.77
C TYR A 76 11.93 8.49 3.96
N GLY A 77 13.04 9.24 3.85
CA GLY A 77 14.40 8.66 3.90
C GLY A 77 14.69 7.86 5.17
N GLN A 78 14.07 8.21 6.31
CA GLN A 78 14.12 7.46 7.57
C GLN A 78 12.93 6.48 7.72
N GLY A 79 12.15 6.33 6.68
CA GLY A 79 11.01 5.41 6.67
C GLY A 79 11.45 3.96 6.65
N ARG A 80 10.58 3.10 7.15
CA ARG A 80 10.72 1.66 7.03
C ARG A 80 9.87 1.15 5.87
N PHE A 81 10.45 0.26 5.10
CA PHE A 81 9.86 -0.34 3.93
C PHE A 81 9.91 -1.85 4.13
N ASP A 82 8.86 -2.38 4.74
CA ASP A 82 8.89 -3.75 5.24
C ASP A 82 8.04 -4.70 4.37
N VAL A 83 8.45 -5.96 4.29
CA VAL A 83 7.66 -7.08 3.76
C VAL A 83 6.90 -7.74 4.89
N VAL A 84 5.62 -7.97 4.69
CA VAL A 84 4.78 -8.75 5.59
C VAL A 84 4.87 -10.22 5.21
N ARG A 85 5.19 -11.08 6.18
CA ARG A 85 5.30 -12.53 6.00
C ARG A 85 4.37 -13.26 6.96
N LEU A 86 3.80 -14.35 6.51
CA LEU A 86 3.02 -15.28 7.32
C LEU A 86 3.64 -16.67 7.18
N ALA A 87 4.07 -17.26 8.29
CA ALA A 87 4.82 -18.51 8.27
C ALA A 87 6.04 -18.49 7.31
N GLY A 88 6.71 -17.34 7.21
CA GLY A 88 7.85 -17.13 6.31
C GLY A 88 7.47 -16.76 4.87
N GLU A 89 6.24 -17.01 4.42
CA GLU A 89 5.75 -16.66 3.08
C GLU A 89 5.48 -15.15 2.97
N PRO A 90 5.99 -14.45 1.95
CA PRO A 90 5.71 -13.03 1.74
C PRO A 90 4.27 -12.86 1.23
N ILE A 91 3.47 -12.09 1.95
CA ILE A 91 2.03 -11.92 1.69
C ILE A 91 1.61 -10.48 1.43
N GLY A 92 2.51 -9.52 1.65
CA GLY A 92 2.19 -8.12 1.49
C GLY A 92 3.34 -7.21 1.85
N ARG A 93 3.07 -5.93 1.91
CA ARG A 93 4.04 -4.90 2.28
C ARG A 93 3.47 -3.92 3.30
N LEU A 94 4.41 -3.24 3.96
CA LEU A 94 4.13 -2.41 5.09
C LEU A 94 5.14 -1.29 5.19
N TYR A 95 4.76 -0.03 4.91
CA TYR A 95 5.65 1.12 4.84
C TYR A 95 5.25 2.22 5.82
N HIS A 96 6.22 2.76 6.55
CA HIS A 96 6.01 3.74 7.59
C HIS A 96 7.14 4.70 7.82
N ALA A 97 6.84 5.78 8.55
CA ALA A 97 7.85 6.65 9.11
C ALA A 97 7.43 7.13 10.50
N TRP A 98 8.37 7.09 11.43
CA TRP A 98 8.25 7.76 12.72
C TRP A 98 8.90 9.13 12.63
N ARG A 99 8.17 10.19 12.96
CA ARG A 99 8.64 11.57 12.90
C ARG A 99 9.31 11.93 11.56
N PRO A 100 8.64 11.71 10.39
CA PRO A 100 9.21 12.14 9.13
C PRO A 100 9.38 13.66 9.15
N GLU A 101 10.45 14.14 8.54
CA GLU A 101 10.84 15.55 8.56
C GLU A 101 9.69 16.52 8.22
N GLN A 102 8.84 16.13 7.24
CA GLN A 102 7.73 16.96 6.79
C GLN A 102 6.56 17.04 7.78
N LEU A 103 6.48 16.14 8.75
CA LEU A 103 5.36 16.06 9.70
C LEU A 103 5.77 16.31 11.17
N GLY A 104 7.08 16.31 11.46
CA GLY A 104 7.59 16.55 12.82
C GLY A 104 7.17 15.45 13.81
N GLU A 105 6.58 15.84 14.94
CA GLU A 105 6.16 14.91 16.01
C GLU A 105 4.87 14.15 15.67
N GLU A 106 4.90 13.44 14.55
CA GLU A 106 3.79 12.63 14.06
C GLU A 106 4.32 11.35 13.42
N ALA A 107 3.59 10.26 13.55
CA ALA A 107 3.85 9.04 12.80
C ALA A 107 3.08 9.06 11.47
N ARG A 108 3.70 8.57 10.42
CA ARG A 108 3.08 8.44 9.11
C ARG A 108 2.98 6.99 8.69
N VAL A 109 1.79 6.60 8.36
CA VAL A 109 1.53 5.38 7.64
C VAL A 109 1.62 5.68 6.15
N ILE A 110 2.59 5.08 5.45
CA ILE A 110 2.90 5.37 4.05
C ILE A 110 2.14 4.44 3.11
N ASP A 111 2.20 3.13 3.34
CA ASP A 111 1.56 2.13 2.49
C ASP A 111 1.29 0.80 3.21
N ILE A 112 0.08 0.24 3.01
CA ILE A 112 -0.19 -1.18 3.28
C ILE A 112 -0.83 -1.80 2.06
N ALA A 113 -0.34 -2.95 1.66
CA ALA A 113 -1.02 -3.79 0.70
C ALA A 113 -0.80 -5.27 1.00
N LEU A 114 -1.85 -6.05 0.86
CA LEU A 114 -1.80 -7.51 0.93
C LEU A 114 -2.17 -8.10 -0.43
N LEU A 115 -1.54 -9.20 -0.78
CA LEU A 115 -1.96 -10.00 -1.94
C LEU A 115 -3.44 -10.39 -1.79
N PRO A 116 -4.21 -10.49 -2.89
CA PRO A 116 -5.65 -10.77 -2.85
C PRO A 116 -6.02 -11.99 -2.01
N ALA A 117 -5.23 -13.07 -2.10
CA ALA A 117 -5.46 -14.31 -1.34
C ALA A 117 -5.42 -14.12 0.19
N TRP A 118 -4.83 -13.04 0.68
CA TRP A 118 -4.63 -12.77 2.12
C TRP A 118 -5.52 -11.65 2.66
N ARG A 119 -6.32 -11.02 1.79
CA ARG A 119 -7.30 -9.99 2.19
C ARG A 119 -8.51 -10.62 2.89
N GLY A 120 -9.24 -9.81 3.66
CA GLY A 120 -10.45 -10.27 4.35
C GLY A 120 -10.22 -11.23 5.53
N ARG A 121 -8.96 -11.56 5.87
CA ARG A 121 -8.59 -12.50 6.96
C ARG A 121 -8.21 -11.80 8.27
N GLY A 122 -8.52 -10.52 8.43
CA GLY A 122 -8.16 -9.76 9.62
C GLY A 122 -6.68 -9.35 9.73
N ILE A 123 -5.82 -9.78 8.79
CA ILE A 123 -4.37 -9.47 8.83
C ILE A 123 -4.13 -7.96 8.83
N GLY A 124 -4.77 -7.20 7.93
CA GLY A 124 -4.64 -5.74 7.88
C GLY A 124 -5.07 -5.07 9.19
N THR A 125 -6.11 -5.59 9.85
CA THR A 125 -6.55 -5.10 11.16
C THR A 125 -5.47 -5.31 12.22
N ARG A 126 -4.90 -6.52 12.30
CA ARG A 126 -3.80 -6.84 13.25
C ARG A 126 -2.58 -5.95 13.01
N LEU A 127 -2.25 -5.76 11.76
CA LEU A 127 -1.15 -4.88 11.37
C LEU A 127 -1.41 -3.44 11.85
N MET A 128 -2.58 -2.85 11.57
CA MET A 128 -2.94 -1.51 12.00
C MET A 128 -2.98 -1.35 13.52
N GLN A 129 -3.53 -2.32 14.23
CA GLN A 129 -3.55 -2.31 15.70
C GLN A 129 -2.14 -2.23 16.28
N ALA A 130 -1.20 -2.97 15.72
CA ALA A 130 0.17 -2.94 16.18
C ALA A 130 0.87 -1.59 15.89
N VAL A 131 0.58 -0.96 14.74
CA VAL A 131 1.05 0.40 14.43
C VAL A 131 0.53 1.41 15.43
N VAL A 132 -0.78 1.38 15.66
CA VAL A 132 -1.46 2.28 16.59
C VAL A 132 -0.88 2.13 17.99
N ALA A 133 -0.71 0.88 18.45
CA ALA A 133 -0.12 0.60 19.77
C ALA A 133 1.32 1.13 19.89
N GLU A 134 2.11 1.04 18.82
CA GLU A 134 3.46 1.59 18.82
C GLU A 134 3.47 3.12 18.80
N ALA A 135 2.55 3.75 18.03
CA ALA A 135 2.39 5.20 18.03
C ALA A 135 2.00 5.71 19.44
N ASP A 136 1.05 5.04 20.09
CA ASP A 136 0.63 5.35 21.47
C ASP A 136 1.78 5.20 22.46
N ARG A 137 2.58 4.14 22.33
CA ARG A 137 3.76 3.94 23.18
C ARG A 137 4.81 5.03 23.01
N GLN A 138 4.91 5.61 21.82
CA GLN A 138 5.81 6.72 21.53
C GLN A 138 5.21 8.10 21.81
N GLY A 139 3.94 8.16 22.21
CA GLY A 139 3.23 9.43 22.43
C GLY A 139 2.97 10.20 21.15
N LEU A 140 2.87 9.52 19.99
CA LEU A 140 2.73 10.17 18.70
C LEU A 140 1.31 10.06 18.15
N PRO A 141 0.73 11.16 17.66
CA PRO A 141 -0.37 11.07 16.74
C PRO A 141 0.09 10.36 15.47
N ILE A 142 -0.85 9.73 14.76
CA ILE A 142 -0.55 8.99 13.55
C ILE A 142 -1.51 9.36 12.43
N SER A 143 -0.98 9.60 11.25
CA SER A 143 -1.77 9.94 10.07
C SER A 143 -1.55 9.00 8.90
N LEU A 144 -2.50 9.07 7.97
CA LEU A 144 -2.50 8.32 6.73
C LEU A 144 -3.27 9.07 5.64
N GLN A 145 -3.06 8.67 4.39
CA GLN A 145 -3.90 9.09 3.27
C GLN A 145 -4.62 7.87 2.70
N VAL A 146 -5.87 8.04 2.35
CA VAL A 146 -6.71 6.97 1.80
C VAL A 146 -7.65 7.56 0.75
N GLU A 147 -7.93 6.82 -0.30
CA GLU A 147 -8.90 7.26 -1.31
C GLU A 147 -10.28 7.47 -0.71
N VAL A 148 -10.96 8.48 -1.22
CA VAL A 148 -12.29 8.90 -0.74
C VAL A 148 -13.28 7.72 -0.76
N ASP A 149 -13.23 6.89 -1.81
CA ASP A 149 -14.17 5.78 -2.01
C ASP A 149 -13.63 4.43 -1.49
N ASN A 150 -12.49 4.42 -0.79
CA ASN A 150 -11.90 3.17 -0.34
C ASN A 150 -12.63 2.62 0.89
N PRO A 151 -13.24 1.43 0.81
CA PRO A 151 -13.99 0.84 1.92
C PRO A 151 -13.15 0.58 3.19
N VAL A 152 -11.82 0.55 3.07
CA VAL A 152 -10.91 0.40 4.22
C VAL A 152 -11.02 1.56 5.22
N GLN A 153 -11.58 2.70 4.83
CA GLN A 153 -11.84 3.82 5.75
C GLN A 153 -12.66 3.41 6.98
N VAL A 154 -13.54 2.41 6.83
CA VAL A 154 -14.32 1.86 7.96
C VAL A 154 -13.40 1.27 9.02
N LEU A 155 -12.34 0.56 8.61
CA LEU A 155 -11.34 0.05 9.54
C LEU A 155 -10.61 1.18 10.26
N TYR A 156 -10.18 2.21 9.54
CA TYR A 156 -9.46 3.33 10.15
C TYR A 156 -10.32 4.07 11.18
N ARG A 157 -11.59 4.33 10.87
CA ARG A 157 -12.51 4.95 11.84
C ARG A 157 -12.69 4.10 13.10
N ARG A 158 -12.77 2.78 12.96
CA ARG A 158 -12.83 1.86 14.13
C ARG A 158 -11.56 1.89 14.97
N LEU A 159 -10.43 2.23 14.39
CA LEU A 159 -9.16 2.39 15.08
C LEU A 159 -8.95 3.81 15.61
N GLY A 160 -9.97 4.66 15.55
CA GLY A 160 -9.94 6.01 16.09
C GLY A 160 -9.39 7.08 15.14
N PHE A 161 -9.17 6.77 13.85
CA PHE A 161 -8.81 7.78 12.88
C PHE A 161 -10.02 8.62 12.48
N SER A 162 -9.84 9.92 12.41
CA SER A 162 -10.80 10.89 11.88
C SER A 162 -10.23 11.58 10.65
N LYS A 163 -11.11 11.99 9.74
CA LYS A 163 -10.73 12.78 8.58
C LYS A 163 -10.38 14.19 9.03
N ILE A 164 -9.20 14.66 8.63
CA ILE A 164 -8.70 16.01 8.93
C ILE A 164 -8.50 16.87 7.68
N GLY A 165 -8.52 16.28 6.49
CA GLY A 165 -8.33 17.00 5.23
C GLY A 165 -8.71 16.16 4.02
N ASN A 166 -8.74 16.82 2.87
CA ASN A 166 -8.96 16.20 1.57
C ASN A 166 -8.07 16.88 0.52
N SER A 167 -7.43 16.07 -0.32
CA SER A 167 -6.61 16.53 -1.44
C SER A 167 -7.11 15.89 -2.76
N GLY A 168 -8.33 16.25 -3.16
CA GLY A 168 -8.97 15.69 -4.34
C GLY A 168 -9.44 14.26 -4.11
N ILE A 169 -8.72 13.28 -4.62
CA ILE A 169 -9.09 11.86 -4.51
C ILE A 169 -8.68 11.20 -3.21
N TYR A 170 -7.93 11.89 -2.34
CA TYR A 170 -7.48 11.36 -1.05
C TYR A 170 -8.04 12.13 0.13
N ASP A 171 -8.52 11.39 1.11
CA ASP A 171 -8.73 11.88 2.46
C ASP A 171 -7.47 11.70 3.29
N THR A 172 -7.08 12.75 4.01
CA THR A 172 -6.10 12.64 5.08
C THR A 172 -6.84 12.29 6.36
N MET A 173 -6.47 11.19 6.97
CA MET A 173 -7.02 10.76 8.25
C MET A 173 -5.93 10.77 9.32
N ARG A 174 -6.30 11.16 10.55
CA ARG A 174 -5.39 11.25 11.70
C ARG A 174 -6.05 10.68 12.94
N ARG A 175 -5.24 10.04 13.77
CA ARG A 175 -5.59 9.59 15.10
C ARG A 175 -4.67 10.27 16.10
N GLU A 176 -5.23 10.88 17.13
CA GLU A 176 -4.45 11.42 18.24
C GLU A 176 -3.91 10.28 19.10
N CYS A 177 -2.80 10.53 19.77
CA CYS A 177 -2.28 9.62 20.77
C CYS A 177 -3.34 9.37 21.85
N GLY A 178 -3.70 8.13 22.10
CA GLY A 178 -4.62 7.76 23.18
C GLY A 178 -3.92 7.94 24.51
N ALA A 179 -4.41 8.84 25.36
CA ALA A 179 -4.05 8.83 26.77
C ALA A 179 -4.63 7.52 27.38
N GLY A 180 -3.81 6.51 27.45
CA GLY A 180 -3.94 5.26 28.17
C GLY A 180 -5.33 4.78 28.54
N ASP A 181 -6.00 4.04 27.63
CA ASP A 181 -6.99 3.03 28.01
C ASP A 181 -7.03 1.98 26.89
N LEU A 182 -5.97 1.19 26.77
CA LEU A 182 -6.07 -0.10 26.12
C LEU A 182 -6.59 -1.10 27.14
N PRO A 183 -7.66 -1.85 26.85
CA PRO A 183 -8.10 -2.92 27.73
C PRO A 183 -6.95 -3.90 27.93
N ALA A 184 -6.63 -4.20 29.17
CA ALA A 184 -5.51 -5.03 29.62
C ALA A 184 -5.59 -6.52 29.18
N SER A 185 -6.41 -6.86 28.20
CA SER A 185 -6.64 -8.22 27.71
C SER A 185 -5.89 -8.61 26.44
N ALA A 186 -4.97 -7.78 25.95
CA ALA A 186 -4.13 -8.14 24.79
C ALA A 186 -2.66 -8.44 25.16
N ALA A 187 -2.41 -8.74 26.43
CA ALA A 187 -1.05 -9.03 26.91
C ALA A 187 -0.69 -10.48 26.70
N ALA A 188 -0.30 -10.88 25.50
CA ALA A 188 0.55 -12.05 25.23
C ALA A 188 1.01 -12.17 23.77
N THR A 189 1.00 -11.09 22.98
CA THR A 189 1.68 -11.16 21.68
C THR A 189 2.71 -10.05 21.62
N ARG A 190 3.98 -10.44 21.54
CA ARG A 190 5.12 -9.55 21.38
C ARG A 190 4.81 -8.51 20.30
N PRO A 191 4.86 -7.19 20.57
CA PRO A 191 4.46 -6.18 19.62
C PRO A 191 5.35 -6.25 18.40
N LEU A 192 4.74 -6.41 17.25
CA LEU A 192 5.40 -6.28 15.96
C LEU A 192 5.54 -4.79 15.65
N PRO A 193 6.71 -4.28 15.25
CA PRO A 193 6.85 -2.91 14.75
C PRO A 193 6.26 -2.80 13.36
N LEU A 194 5.26 -1.95 13.14
CA LEU A 194 4.42 -1.99 11.95
C LEU A 194 3.99 -0.63 11.36
N HIS A 195 3.63 -0.63 10.09
CA HIS A 195 3.28 0.57 9.32
C HIS A 195 2.51 0.34 8.02
N ILE A 196 1.65 1.23 7.62
CA ILE A 196 0.72 0.94 6.54
C ILE A 196 0.22 2.15 5.74
N LEU A 197 0.18 2.11 4.43
CA LEU A 197 -0.88 2.49 3.52
C LEU A 197 -0.58 2.62 2.05
N SER A 198 -1.60 2.36 1.23
CA SER A 198 -1.56 2.58 -0.19
C SER A 198 -1.94 4.03 -0.53
N ALA A 199 -1.01 4.81 -1.05
CA ALA A 199 -1.34 6.01 -1.79
C ALA A 199 -1.42 5.66 -3.28
N ARG A 200 -2.58 5.81 -3.90
CA ARG A 200 -2.65 5.76 -5.36
C ARG A 200 -2.18 7.09 -5.92
N PHE A 201 -1.22 7.06 -6.82
CA PHE A 201 -0.92 8.24 -7.61
C PHE A 201 -2.08 8.52 -8.57
N SER A 202 -2.61 9.72 -8.51
CA SER A 202 -3.59 10.21 -9.49
C SER A 202 -2.95 10.25 -10.87
N THR A 203 -3.54 9.59 -11.83
CA THR A 203 -3.18 9.68 -13.25
C THR A 203 -3.72 10.95 -13.91
N SER A 204 -3.90 12.04 -13.17
CA SER A 204 -4.20 13.35 -13.76
C SER A 204 -2.91 14.03 -14.20
N GLY A 205 -2.34 13.55 -15.27
CA GLY A 205 -1.15 14.06 -15.92
C GLY A 205 -0.78 13.16 -17.06
N ASN A 206 -1.67 13.08 -18.05
CA ASN A 206 -1.31 12.57 -19.36
C ASN A 206 -0.33 13.60 -19.97
N PRO A 207 0.97 13.31 -20.16
CA PRO A 207 1.75 14.12 -21.06
C PRO A 207 1.21 13.81 -22.45
N GLU A 208 0.48 14.75 -23.03
CA GLU A 208 0.24 14.73 -24.46
C GLU A 208 1.58 14.50 -25.17
N PRO A 209 1.63 13.59 -26.14
CA PRO A 209 2.82 13.48 -26.97
C PRO A 209 2.97 14.81 -27.70
N ALA A 210 4.08 15.48 -27.47
CA ALA A 210 4.46 16.67 -28.21
C ALA A 210 4.40 16.33 -29.70
N VAL A 211 3.41 16.84 -30.38
CA VAL A 211 3.32 16.81 -31.83
C VAL A 211 4.34 17.82 -32.32
N ASN A 212 5.47 17.31 -32.77
CA ASN A 212 6.44 18.07 -33.52
C ASN A 212 5.77 18.57 -34.80
N SER A 213 5.22 19.77 -34.78
CA SER A 213 4.87 20.50 -35.98
C SER A 213 6.15 21.14 -36.54
N GLU A 214 6.84 20.39 -37.33
CA GLU A 214 7.77 20.96 -38.28
C GLU A 214 7.00 21.78 -39.30
N ASN A 215 6.92 23.06 -39.05
CA ASN A 215 6.36 24.02 -40.00
C ASN A 215 7.48 24.51 -40.88
N GLY A 216 7.61 23.89 -42.06
CA GLY A 216 8.48 24.29 -43.12
C GLY A 216 8.12 25.68 -43.62
N SER A 217 8.87 26.69 -43.22
CA SER A 217 8.81 28.03 -43.80
C SER A 217 9.64 28.08 -45.09
N SER A 218 8.99 27.90 -46.21
CA SER A 218 9.54 28.24 -47.54
C SER A 218 9.65 29.76 -47.70
N ARG A 219 10.90 30.21 -47.78
CA ARG A 219 11.20 31.57 -48.16
C ARG A 219 10.96 31.76 -49.68
N GLY A 220 10.01 32.54 -50.00
CA GLY A 220 9.91 33.16 -51.34
C GLY A 220 10.76 34.42 -51.43
N SER A 221 11.77 34.37 -52.25
CA SER A 221 12.53 35.54 -52.70
C SER A 221 11.73 36.29 -53.73
N SER A 222 11.63 37.61 -53.63
CA SER A 222 11.32 38.48 -54.74
C SER A 222 12.23 39.69 -54.73
N HIS A 223 13.00 39.79 -55.81
CA HIS A 223 13.72 40.95 -56.27
C HIS A 223 12.78 42.05 -56.74
N SER A 224 13.10 43.30 -56.53
CA SER A 224 13.18 44.31 -57.62
C SER A 224 13.54 45.67 -57.09
N VAL A 225 14.57 46.18 -57.70
CA VAL A 225 14.88 47.57 -58.17
C VAL A 225 14.77 48.70 -57.17
#